data_c12f5930c4e5d851950b1bd4794f232c
#
_entry.id   c12f5930c4e5d851950b1bd4794f232c
#
_cell.length_a   1.000
_cell.length_b   1.000
_cell.length_c   1.000
_cell.angle_alpha   90.00
_cell.angle_beta   90.00
_cell.angle_gamma   90.00
#
_symmetry.space_group_name_H-M   'P 1'
#
loop_
_entity.id
_entity.type
_entity.pdbx_description
1 polymer ?
#
loop_
_entity_poly.entity_id
_entity_poly.type
_entity_poly.pdbx_seq_one_letter_code
_entity_poly.pdbx_strand_id
1 'polypeptide(L)'
;MRIVFSVFIGVFAMLCGGCASAGGSWVELAGERYLVEVADDDAERAQGLMFRDRMDDDRGMLFIHDSEERLAYWMKNTRIPLDILYFDSQRKLVSQQRDVPPCSAGDRCPSYPSQAPALYVLELNAGQAARLGLKNGEELRLGPAIPPTSAK
;
A
#
# COMPACT_ATOMS: atom_id res chain seq x y z
N MET A 1 49.17 -46.05 -38.61
CA MET A 1 49.26 -44.86 -37.80
C MET A 1 47.79 -44.26 -37.74
N ARG A 2 47.10 -44.62 -36.69
CA ARG A 2 45.66 -44.23 -36.50
C ARG A 2 45.58 -43.02 -35.54
N ILE A 3 45.16 -41.90 -36.05
CA ILE A 3 44.97 -40.67 -35.30
C ILE A 3 43.53 -40.71 -34.76
N VAL A 4 43.37 -40.76 -33.42
CA VAL A 4 42.09 -40.68 -32.73
C VAL A 4 41.86 -39.21 -32.37
N PHE A 5 40.85 -38.57 -32.99
CA PHE A 5 40.38 -37.27 -32.64
C PHE A 5 39.40 -37.41 -31.46
N SER A 6 39.82 -36.95 -30.30
CA SER A 6 38.93 -36.80 -29.15
C SER A 6 38.15 -35.46 -29.26
N VAL A 7 36.84 -35.56 -29.42
CA VAL A 7 35.95 -34.42 -29.40
C VAL A 7 35.58 -34.15 -27.92
N PHE A 8 36.05 -33.02 -27.39
CA PHE A 8 35.60 -32.51 -26.10
C PHE A 8 34.28 -31.76 -26.30
N ILE A 9 33.18 -32.31 -25.82
CA ILE A 9 31.89 -31.64 -25.73
C ILE A 9 31.89 -30.84 -24.42
N GLY A 10 32.10 -29.51 -24.54
CA GLY A 10 31.96 -28.59 -23.42
C GLY A 10 30.48 -28.37 -23.10
N VAL A 11 30.02 -28.83 -21.93
CA VAL A 11 28.71 -28.53 -21.39
C VAL A 11 28.76 -27.11 -20.84
N PHE A 12 28.18 -26.18 -21.59
CA PHE A 12 27.98 -24.77 -21.15
C PHE A 12 26.75 -24.71 -20.25
N ALA A 13 26.95 -24.76 -18.93
CA ALA A 13 25.90 -24.59 -17.96
C ALA A 13 25.44 -23.12 -17.97
N MET A 14 24.28 -22.84 -18.57
CA MET A 14 23.59 -21.54 -18.51
C MET A 14 23.06 -21.36 -17.09
N LEU A 15 23.77 -20.56 -16.29
CA LEU A 15 23.28 -20.04 -15.02
C LEU A 15 22.19 -19.00 -15.33
N CYS A 16 20.94 -19.41 -15.31
CA CYS A 16 19.81 -18.49 -15.25
C CYS A 16 19.87 -17.76 -13.91
N GLY A 17 20.55 -16.60 -13.87
CA GLY A 17 20.47 -15.66 -12.77
C GLY A 17 19.03 -15.16 -12.68
N GLY A 18 18.27 -15.63 -11.69
CA GLY A 18 16.97 -15.08 -11.37
C GLY A 18 17.13 -13.61 -11.01
N CYS A 19 16.65 -12.71 -11.87
CA CYS A 19 16.42 -11.32 -11.50
C CYS A 19 15.37 -11.33 -10.38
N ALA A 20 15.82 -11.30 -9.13
CA ALA A 20 14.96 -10.89 -8.03
C ALA A 20 14.57 -9.44 -8.34
N SER A 21 13.38 -9.24 -8.86
CA SER A 21 12.77 -7.92 -8.97
C SER A 21 12.73 -7.33 -7.56
N ALA A 22 13.55 -6.32 -7.31
CA ALA A 22 13.41 -5.46 -6.13
C ALA A 22 12.11 -4.64 -6.31
N GLY A 23 10.98 -5.36 -6.28
CA GLY A 23 9.67 -4.75 -6.33
C GLY A 23 9.35 -4.18 -4.96
N GLY A 24 9.22 -2.86 -4.84
CA GLY A 24 8.71 -2.20 -3.65
C GLY A 24 7.35 -2.78 -3.22
N SER A 25 6.92 -2.49 -2.01
CA SER A 25 5.60 -2.86 -1.51
C SER A 25 4.51 -2.27 -2.41
N TRP A 26 3.50 -3.06 -2.75
CA TRP A 26 2.39 -2.62 -3.58
C TRP A 26 1.07 -3.24 -3.10
N VAL A 27 0.00 -2.55 -3.43
CA VAL A 27 -1.36 -3.04 -3.27
C VAL A 27 -2.10 -2.98 -4.61
N GLU A 28 -3.13 -3.81 -4.77
CA GLU A 28 -4.04 -3.74 -5.90
C GLU A 28 -5.47 -3.54 -5.41
N LEU A 29 -6.16 -2.58 -5.99
CA LEU A 29 -7.54 -2.20 -5.65
C LEU A 29 -8.31 -1.91 -6.92
N ALA A 30 -9.43 -2.60 -7.12
CA ALA A 30 -10.28 -2.50 -8.32
C ALA A 30 -9.50 -2.65 -9.64
N GLY A 31 -8.48 -3.54 -9.66
CA GLY A 31 -7.65 -3.80 -10.85
C GLY A 31 -6.49 -2.82 -11.06
N GLU A 32 -6.38 -1.78 -10.27
CA GLU A 32 -5.28 -0.83 -10.32
C GLU A 32 -4.24 -1.12 -9.23
N ARG A 33 -2.96 -0.97 -9.59
CA ARG A 33 -1.84 -1.20 -8.68
C ARG A 33 -1.24 0.11 -8.23
N TYR A 34 -1.01 0.21 -6.92
CA TYR A 34 -0.35 1.33 -6.26
C TYR A 34 0.91 0.84 -5.56
N LEU A 35 2.03 1.50 -5.80
CA LEU A 35 3.22 1.34 -4.99
C LEU A 35 3.02 2.06 -3.66
N VAL A 36 3.19 1.36 -2.55
CA VAL A 36 2.90 1.93 -1.24
C VAL A 36 4.11 1.94 -0.33
N GLU A 37 4.20 2.98 0.47
CA GLU A 37 4.97 2.95 1.69
C GLU A 37 4.11 2.28 2.75
N VAL A 38 4.72 1.43 3.57
CA VAL A 38 4.02 0.71 4.64
C VAL A 38 4.36 1.37 5.97
N ALA A 39 3.32 1.67 6.75
CA ALA A 39 3.42 2.18 8.11
C ALA A 39 2.80 1.14 9.05
N ASP A 40 3.65 0.33 9.69
CA ASP A 40 3.22 -0.78 10.55
C ASP A 40 3.67 -0.63 12.00
N ASP A 41 4.38 0.47 12.33
CA ASP A 41 4.65 0.86 13.71
C ASP A 41 3.98 2.20 14.09
N ASP A 42 3.95 2.51 15.40
CA ASP A 42 3.27 3.69 15.92
C ASP A 42 3.89 5.02 15.42
N ALA A 43 5.20 5.07 15.26
CA ALA A 43 5.90 6.29 14.82
C ALA A 43 5.62 6.57 13.34
N GLU A 44 5.65 5.55 12.50
CA GLU A 44 5.33 5.63 11.09
C GLU A 44 3.85 5.98 10.87
N ARG A 45 2.94 5.32 11.61
CA ARG A 45 1.51 5.64 11.58
C ARG A 45 1.24 7.08 12.02
N ALA A 46 1.95 7.57 13.05
CA ALA A 46 1.77 8.93 13.53
C ALA A 46 2.30 9.98 12.54
N GLN A 47 3.35 9.68 11.80
CA GLN A 47 3.92 10.56 10.80
C GLN A 47 3.10 10.56 9.50
N GLY A 48 2.74 9.40 8.98
CA GLY A 48 1.99 9.25 7.74
C GLY A 48 2.55 10.09 6.59
N LEU A 49 1.67 10.75 5.86
CA LEU A 49 2.00 11.63 4.72
C LEU A 49 2.26 13.10 5.11
N MET A 50 2.55 13.39 6.40
CA MET A 50 2.85 14.74 6.84
C MET A 50 3.98 15.39 6.03
N PHE A 51 3.84 16.68 5.77
CA PHE A 51 4.83 17.55 5.10
C PHE A 51 5.13 17.21 3.64
N ARG A 52 4.42 16.28 3.02
CA ARG A 52 4.59 15.99 1.60
C ARG A 52 3.86 17.03 0.74
N ASP A 53 4.57 17.57 -0.23
CA ASP A 53 4.03 18.57 -1.14
C ASP A 53 3.35 17.94 -2.38
N ARG A 54 3.65 16.66 -2.67
CA ARG A 54 3.07 15.89 -3.79
C ARG A 54 3.19 14.38 -3.54
N MET A 55 2.37 13.63 -4.23
CA MET A 55 2.44 12.17 -4.37
C MET A 55 2.03 11.82 -5.79
N ASP A 56 2.76 10.91 -6.44
CA ASP A 56 2.43 10.46 -7.80
C ASP A 56 1.12 9.65 -7.79
N ASP A 57 0.39 9.60 -8.89
CA ASP A 57 -0.96 9.00 -8.95
C ASP A 57 -0.98 7.48 -8.77
N ASP A 58 0.16 6.81 -9.00
CA ASP A 58 0.36 5.38 -8.77
C ASP A 58 0.96 5.07 -7.39
N ARG A 59 0.98 6.05 -6.48
CA ARG A 59 1.54 5.94 -5.14
C ARG A 59 0.49 6.08 -4.07
N GLY A 60 0.81 5.54 -2.89
CA GLY A 60 0.00 5.64 -1.69
C GLY A 60 0.78 5.28 -0.43
N MET A 61 0.09 5.30 0.71
CA MET A 61 0.60 4.78 1.96
C MET A 61 -0.41 3.80 2.55
N LEU A 62 0.10 2.62 2.93
CA LEU A 62 -0.66 1.57 3.58
C LEU A 62 -0.29 1.54 5.06
N PHE A 63 -1.28 1.80 5.90
CA PHE A 63 -1.17 1.68 7.35
C PHE A 63 -1.72 0.33 7.77
N ILE A 64 -0.98 -0.36 8.64
CA ILE A 64 -1.35 -1.65 9.18
C ILE A 64 -1.45 -1.51 10.70
N HIS A 65 -2.60 -1.86 11.26
CA HIS A 65 -2.85 -1.81 12.71
C HIS A 65 -2.68 -3.19 13.34
N ASP A 66 -2.47 -3.22 14.65
CA ASP A 66 -2.28 -4.47 15.39
C ASP A 66 -3.58 -5.21 15.67
N SER A 67 -4.71 -4.48 15.68
CA SER A 67 -6.05 -5.02 15.93
C SER A 67 -7.09 -4.34 15.04
N GLU A 68 -8.16 -5.08 14.73
CA GLU A 68 -9.31 -4.54 14.01
C GLU A 68 -10.18 -3.74 14.96
N GLU A 69 -10.27 -2.42 14.73
CA GLU A 69 -11.03 -1.50 15.57
C GLU A 69 -11.55 -0.28 14.77
N ARG A 70 -12.39 0.53 15.38
CA ARG A 70 -12.79 1.80 14.77
C ARG A 70 -11.62 2.76 14.81
N LEU A 71 -11.13 3.10 13.62
CA LEU A 71 -9.98 3.98 13.42
C LEU A 71 -10.45 5.40 13.11
N ALA A 72 -9.61 6.37 13.43
CA ALA A 72 -9.84 7.76 13.07
C ALA A 72 -8.53 8.39 12.61
N TYR A 73 -8.53 8.91 11.40
CA TYR A 73 -7.39 9.57 10.81
C TYR A 73 -7.58 11.08 10.76
N TRP A 74 -6.51 11.82 10.72
CA TRP A 74 -6.50 13.27 10.61
C TRP A 74 -5.54 13.72 9.51
N MET A 75 -5.71 14.95 9.05
CA MET A 75 -4.85 15.56 8.03
C MET A 75 -3.81 16.51 8.62
N LYS A 76 -3.44 16.33 9.90
CA LYS A 76 -2.46 17.20 10.59
C LYS A 76 -1.17 17.26 9.78
N ASN A 77 -0.73 18.48 9.44
CA ASN A 77 0.47 18.74 8.64
C ASN A 77 0.51 18.06 7.25
N THR A 78 -0.59 17.50 6.80
CA THR A 78 -0.69 16.92 5.46
C THR A 78 -1.05 18.03 4.47
N ARG A 79 -0.24 18.18 3.42
CA ARG A 79 -0.32 19.30 2.48
C ARG A 79 -1.04 18.96 1.17
N ILE A 80 -1.30 17.69 0.93
CA ILE A 80 -1.98 17.18 -0.25
C ILE A 80 -3.37 16.65 0.13
N PRO A 81 -4.41 16.83 -0.71
CA PRO A 81 -5.72 16.24 -0.46
C PRO A 81 -5.67 14.72 -0.68
N LEU A 82 -6.40 13.96 0.13
CA LEU A 82 -6.35 12.48 0.14
C LEU A 82 -7.74 11.85 0.09
N ASP A 83 -7.79 10.63 -0.46
CA ASP A 83 -8.83 9.65 -0.18
C ASP A 83 -8.30 8.69 0.91
N ILE A 84 -9.05 8.51 2.01
CA ILE A 84 -8.70 7.64 3.13
C ILE A 84 -9.65 6.44 3.10
N LEU A 85 -9.10 5.25 2.84
CA LEU A 85 -9.84 4.03 2.59
C LEU A 85 -9.58 3.01 3.71
N TYR A 86 -10.63 2.55 4.39
CA TYR A 86 -10.57 1.66 5.55
C TYR A 86 -10.99 0.25 5.16
N PHE A 87 -10.15 -0.73 5.48
CA PHE A 87 -10.38 -2.15 5.18
C PHE A 87 -10.34 -2.98 6.45
N ASP A 88 -11.23 -3.97 6.55
CA ASP A 88 -11.28 -4.93 7.63
C ASP A 88 -10.11 -5.94 7.59
N SER A 89 -10.09 -6.89 8.54
CA SER A 89 -9.10 -7.97 8.59
C SER A 89 -9.16 -8.92 7.40
N GLN A 90 -10.28 -8.97 6.69
CA GLN A 90 -10.45 -9.71 5.43
C GLN A 90 -10.08 -8.87 4.21
N ARG A 91 -9.57 -7.66 4.42
CA ARG A 91 -9.18 -6.69 3.39
C ARG A 91 -10.35 -6.22 2.52
N LYS A 92 -11.57 -6.20 3.07
CA LYS A 92 -12.73 -5.63 2.40
C LYS A 92 -12.89 -4.16 2.78
N LEU A 93 -13.15 -3.31 1.79
CA LEU A 93 -13.43 -1.89 2.01
C LEU A 93 -14.70 -1.74 2.84
N VAL A 94 -14.59 -1.19 4.04
CA VAL A 94 -15.71 -1.04 4.99
C VAL A 94 -16.12 0.42 5.20
N SER A 95 -15.21 1.34 4.92
CA SER A 95 -15.46 2.78 5.05
C SER A 95 -14.52 3.58 4.17
N GLN A 96 -14.92 4.77 3.77
CA GLN A 96 -14.07 5.67 2.98
C GLN A 96 -14.41 7.11 3.26
N GLN A 97 -13.38 7.95 3.34
CA GLN A 97 -13.45 9.41 3.38
C GLN A 97 -12.80 9.93 2.11
N ARG A 98 -13.56 10.61 1.27
CA ARG A 98 -13.11 11.06 -0.05
C ARG A 98 -12.82 12.54 -0.07
N ASP A 99 -11.89 12.94 -0.93
CA ASP A 99 -11.54 14.34 -1.17
C ASP A 99 -11.25 15.11 0.12
N VAL A 100 -10.56 14.46 1.07
CA VAL A 100 -10.24 15.04 2.37
C VAL A 100 -9.23 16.16 2.18
N PRO A 101 -9.53 17.40 2.57
CA PRO A 101 -8.67 18.54 2.31
C PRO A 101 -7.43 18.55 3.21
N PRO A 102 -6.32 19.17 2.75
CA PRO A 102 -5.15 19.45 3.58
C PRO A 102 -5.48 20.21 4.85
N CYS A 103 -4.68 20.01 5.92
CA CYS A 103 -4.86 20.76 7.16
C CYS A 103 -3.53 21.16 7.82
N SER A 104 -3.36 22.46 8.07
CA SER A 104 -2.21 23.04 8.76
C SER A 104 -2.53 23.58 10.16
N ALA A 105 -3.73 23.31 10.68
CA ALA A 105 -4.19 23.84 11.97
C ALA A 105 -3.66 23.08 13.20
N GLY A 106 -2.68 22.18 13.01
CA GLY A 106 -2.09 21.39 14.08
C GLY A 106 -3.13 20.47 14.73
N ASP A 107 -3.24 20.51 16.05
CA ASP A 107 -4.18 19.64 16.80
C ASP A 107 -5.66 20.05 16.64
N ARG A 108 -5.94 21.13 15.91
CA ARG A 108 -7.32 21.53 15.56
C ARG A 108 -7.78 20.96 14.21
N CYS A 109 -6.97 20.16 13.55
CA CYS A 109 -7.39 19.47 12.34
C CYS A 109 -8.52 18.48 12.65
N PRO A 110 -9.57 18.42 11.80
CA PRO A 110 -10.69 17.51 12.02
C PRO A 110 -10.23 16.04 11.91
N SER A 111 -10.98 15.18 12.56
CA SER A 111 -10.80 13.72 12.50
C SER A 111 -11.79 13.12 11.50
N TYR A 112 -11.34 12.11 10.78
CA TYR A 112 -12.07 11.38 9.75
C TYR A 112 -12.22 9.91 10.19
N PRO A 113 -13.29 9.56 10.91
CA PRO A 113 -13.45 8.22 11.46
C PRO A 113 -13.91 7.20 10.42
N SER A 114 -13.53 5.94 10.64
CA SER A 114 -14.12 4.80 9.95
C SER A 114 -15.55 4.55 10.44
N GLN A 115 -16.44 4.12 9.53
CA GLN A 115 -17.83 3.77 9.87
C GLN A 115 -17.96 2.38 10.49
N ALA A 116 -16.93 1.53 10.31
CA ALA A 116 -16.85 0.17 10.81
C ALA A 116 -15.43 -0.12 11.32
N PRO A 117 -15.20 -1.21 12.09
CA PRO A 117 -13.86 -1.65 12.44
C PRO A 117 -13.00 -1.88 11.20
N ALA A 118 -11.72 -1.52 11.27
CA ALA A 118 -10.75 -1.66 10.21
C ALA A 118 -9.40 -2.08 10.78
N LEU A 119 -8.60 -2.78 9.98
CA LEU A 119 -7.26 -3.22 10.28
C LEU A 119 -6.24 -2.53 9.39
N TYR A 120 -6.62 -2.23 8.14
CA TYR A 120 -5.78 -1.56 7.17
C TYR A 120 -6.41 -0.24 6.76
N VAL A 121 -5.55 0.76 6.53
CA VAL A 121 -5.96 2.03 5.93
C VAL A 121 -5.05 2.32 4.74
N LEU A 122 -5.64 2.63 3.59
CA LEU A 122 -4.92 3.03 2.40
C LEU A 122 -5.21 4.50 2.11
N GLU A 123 -4.17 5.31 2.10
CA GLU A 123 -4.24 6.70 1.67
C GLU A 123 -3.75 6.83 0.24
N LEU A 124 -4.57 7.44 -0.61
CA LEU A 124 -4.30 7.74 -2.02
C LEU A 124 -4.55 9.23 -2.27
N ASN A 125 -4.07 9.76 -3.39
CA ASN A 125 -4.46 11.10 -3.83
C ASN A 125 -5.98 11.21 -3.90
N ALA A 126 -6.52 12.37 -3.52
CA ALA A 126 -7.95 12.66 -3.64
C ALA A 126 -8.47 12.43 -5.06
N GLY A 127 -9.68 11.90 -5.17
CA GLY A 127 -10.32 11.56 -6.43
C GLY A 127 -10.04 10.15 -6.95
N GLN A 128 -9.08 9.42 -6.38
CA GLN A 128 -8.79 8.04 -6.81
C GLN A 128 -9.96 7.10 -6.53
N ALA A 129 -10.61 7.24 -5.37
CA ALA A 129 -11.78 6.44 -5.03
C ALA A 129 -12.96 6.67 -5.99
N ALA A 130 -13.15 7.92 -6.43
CA ALA A 130 -14.18 8.27 -7.42
C ALA A 130 -13.82 7.73 -8.81
N ARG A 131 -12.56 7.89 -9.25
CA ARG A 131 -12.05 7.38 -10.53
C ARG A 131 -12.23 5.86 -10.65
N LEU A 132 -11.97 5.14 -9.58
CA LEU A 132 -12.13 3.68 -9.52
C LEU A 132 -13.58 3.23 -9.29
N GLY A 133 -14.49 4.14 -8.99
CA GLY A 133 -15.89 3.80 -8.67
C GLY A 133 -16.03 2.93 -7.43
N LEU A 134 -15.14 3.08 -6.43
CA LEU A 134 -15.05 2.19 -5.27
C LEU A 134 -16.37 2.13 -4.50
N LYS A 135 -16.71 0.93 -4.05
CA LYS A 135 -17.84 0.65 -3.17
C LYS A 135 -17.36 -0.20 -1.99
N ASN A 136 -18.05 -0.07 -0.85
CA ASN A 136 -17.78 -0.96 0.27
C ASN A 136 -17.96 -2.42 -0.17
N GLY A 137 -17.05 -3.30 0.28
CA GLY A 137 -16.94 -4.69 -0.15
C GLY A 137 -15.84 -4.95 -1.18
N GLU A 138 -15.26 -3.92 -1.82
CA GLU A 138 -14.09 -4.07 -2.70
C GLU A 138 -12.91 -4.66 -1.94
N GLU A 139 -12.15 -5.54 -2.60
CA GLU A 139 -11.03 -6.24 -1.98
C GLU A 139 -9.70 -5.55 -2.25
N LEU A 140 -8.94 -5.32 -1.18
CA LEU A 140 -7.53 -4.89 -1.25
C LEU A 140 -6.63 -6.12 -1.35
N ARG A 141 -5.86 -6.23 -2.41
CA ARG A 141 -4.83 -7.27 -2.55
C ARG A 141 -3.48 -6.72 -2.16
N LEU A 142 -2.78 -7.45 -1.30
CA LEU A 142 -1.44 -7.08 -0.85
C LEU A 142 -0.40 -7.79 -1.71
N GLY A 143 0.64 -7.06 -2.10
CA GLY A 143 1.81 -7.63 -2.75
C GLY A 143 2.63 -8.51 -1.79
N PRO A 144 3.47 -9.41 -2.30
CA PRO A 144 4.17 -10.42 -1.49
C PRO A 144 5.19 -9.83 -0.49
N ALA A 145 5.59 -8.57 -0.68
CA ALA A 145 6.49 -7.87 0.24
C ALA A 145 5.76 -7.34 1.49
N ILE A 146 4.43 -7.33 1.51
CA ILE A 146 3.62 -6.90 2.64
C ILE A 146 3.17 -8.15 3.40
N PRO A 147 3.68 -8.39 4.62
CA PRO A 147 3.30 -9.59 5.38
C PRO A 147 1.81 -9.54 5.72
N PRO A 148 1.10 -10.67 5.59
CA PRO A 148 -0.25 -10.75 6.10
C PRO A 148 -0.18 -10.62 7.63
N THR A 149 -0.89 -9.64 8.19
CA THR A 149 -1.07 -9.56 9.64
C THR A 149 -1.89 -10.76 10.09
N SER A 150 -1.31 -11.56 10.97
CA SER A 150 -2.10 -12.45 11.80
C SER A 150 -2.76 -11.56 12.86
N ALA A 151 -4.05 -11.26 12.72
CA ALA A 151 -4.81 -10.67 13.81
C ALA A 151 -4.58 -11.53 15.08
N LYS A 152 -4.02 -10.90 16.10
CA LYS A 152 -3.84 -11.53 17.41
C LYS A 152 -5.15 -11.57 18.15
#